data_776f79f7ad5ed10eeb9a8ffb84d3cb01
#
_entry.id   776f79f7ad5ed10eeb9a8ffb84d3cb01
#
_cell.length_a   1.000
_cell.length_b   1.000
_cell.length_c   1.000
_cell.angle_alpha   90.00
_cell.angle_beta   90.00
_cell.angle_gamma   90.00
#
_symmetry.space_group_name_H-M   'P 1'
#
loop_
_entity.id
_entity.type
_entity.pdbx_description
1 polymer ?
#
loop_
_entity_poly.entity_id
_entity_poly.type
_entity_poly.pdbx_seq_one_letter_code
_entity_poly.pdbx_strand_id
1 'polypeptide(L)'
;EQTLNSHDRKLQASRCMECGVPFCHWTCPLGNKQPEFQDALCKGKWREAYQVLNETNDFPEFTGRICPALCEKSCVLKLSCDAPVTIRENEAAIAEAAFREGYIVPVRPERNGWKIAVIGAGPAGLSVAARLNACGYEVTIFDSKPMPGGLLRYGIPNFKLPKEVIDRRMDVLKAEGIRFEMGVCIDMQKLPAGFDAYAVCTGTPTARDLTIPGRELKGIYFALDMLAQQNRILDGETFPKEQLVNARGKRVLVIGGGDTGS
;
A
#
# COMPACT_ATOMS: atom_id res chain seq x y z
N GLU A 1 -0.14 -13.57 10.71
CA GLU A 1 1.19 -13.51 10.09
C GLU A 1 2.20 -14.23 10.97
N GLN A 2 2.83 -15.27 10.44
CA GLN A 2 4.05 -15.80 11.06
C GLN A 2 5.20 -14.86 10.70
N THR A 3 5.51 -13.94 11.58
CA THR A 3 6.67 -13.06 11.40
C THR A 3 7.89 -13.70 12.09
N LEU A 4 9.02 -13.73 11.39
CA LEU A 4 10.29 -14.11 11.98
C LEU A 4 10.59 -13.22 13.20
N ASN A 5 11.19 -13.78 14.24
CA ASN A 5 11.69 -13.01 15.38
C ASN A 5 12.90 -12.14 14.96
N SER A 6 13.35 -11.25 15.83
CA SER A 6 14.43 -10.30 15.53
C SER A 6 15.77 -11.00 15.22
N HIS A 7 16.03 -12.15 15.81
CA HIS A 7 17.23 -12.94 15.55
C HIS A 7 17.20 -13.52 14.13
N ASP A 8 16.10 -14.18 13.76
CA ASP A 8 15.94 -14.76 12.43
C ASP A 8 15.91 -13.69 11.34
N ARG A 9 15.36 -12.50 11.63
CA ARG A 9 15.43 -11.34 10.72
C ARG A 9 16.88 -10.94 10.44
N LYS A 10 17.72 -10.86 11.47
CA LYS A 10 19.15 -10.57 11.30
C LYS A 10 19.84 -11.64 10.48
N LEU A 11 19.53 -12.91 10.72
CA LEU A 11 20.07 -14.03 9.94
C LEU A 11 19.63 -13.95 8.47
N GLN A 12 18.38 -13.61 8.18
CA GLN A 12 17.94 -13.41 6.80
C GLN A 12 18.63 -12.19 6.16
N ALA A 13 18.77 -11.10 6.88
CA ALA A 13 19.45 -9.91 6.38
C ALA A 13 20.95 -10.18 6.11
N SER A 14 21.63 -10.96 6.96
CA SER A 14 23.05 -11.31 6.80
C SER A 14 23.35 -12.17 5.56
N ARG A 15 22.33 -12.74 4.94
CA ARG A 15 22.48 -13.47 3.67
C ARG A 15 22.64 -12.54 2.47
N CYS A 16 22.39 -11.23 2.64
CA CYS A 16 22.61 -10.25 1.58
C CYS A 16 24.09 -10.21 1.22
N MET A 17 24.39 -10.39 -0.06
CA MET A 17 25.76 -10.41 -0.58
C MET A 17 26.33 -9.02 -0.89
N GLU A 18 25.57 -7.95 -0.63
CA GLU A 18 25.97 -6.57 -0.95
C GLU A 18 26.52 -6.41 -2.38
N CYS A 19 25.76 -6.94 -3.35
CA CYS A 19 26.18 -7.01 -4.73
C CYS A 19 26.57 -5.62 -5.27
N GLY A 20 27.72 -5.50 -5.92
CA GLY A 20 28.15 -4.26 -6.58
C GLY A 20 27.21 -3.81 -7.71
N VAL A 21 26.48 -4.77 -8.31
CA VAL A 21 25.35 -4.53 -9.23
C VAL A 21 24.11 -5.19 -8.61
N PRO A 22 23.37 -4.47 -7.77
CA PRO A 22 22.24 -5.06 -7.03
C PRO A 22 20.99 -5.15 -7.91
N PHE A 23 20.75 -6.30 -8.53
CA PHE A 23 19.56 -6.53 -9.35
C PHE A 23 18.24 -6.31 -8.60
N CYS A 24 18.21 -6.54 -7.30
CA CYS A 24 17.07 -6.24 -6.46
C CYS A 24 16.70 -4.75 -6.47
N HIS A 25 17.68 -3.86 -6.40
CA HIS A 25 17.50 -2.42 -6.53
C HIS A 25 16.97 -2.04 -7.93
N TRP A 26 17.59 -2.56 -8.98
CA TRP A 26 17.21 -2.25 -10.36
C TRP A 26 15.80 -2.72 -10.73
N THR A 27 15.37 -3.82 -10.15
CA THR A 27 14.04 -4.39 -10.44
C THR A 27 12.93 -3.72 -9.61
N CYS A 28 13.28 -3.02 -8.53
CA CYS A 28 12.31 -2.31 -7.70
C CYS A 28 11.85 -1.02 -8.40
N PRO A 29 10.52 -0.85 -8.67
CA PRO A 29 10.03 0.38 -9.30
C PRO A 29 10.25 1.64 -8.45
N LEU A 30 10.41 1.49 -7.13
CA LEU A 30 10.71 2.59 -6.21
C LEU A 30 12.22 2.86 -6.11
N GLY A 31 13.08 1.99 -6.65
CA GLY A 31 14.51 2.10 -6.48
C GLY A 31 14.96 1.96 -5.01
N ASN A 32 14.31 1.07 -4.24
CA ASN A 32 14.70 0.84 -2.86
C ASN A 32 16.16 0.37 -2.78
N LYS A 33 16.85 0.84 -1.75
CA LYS A 33 18.26 0.50 -1.46
C LYS A 33 18.32 -0.77 -0.61
N GLN A 34 18.04 -1.93 -1.25
CA GLN A 34 17.93 -3.20 -0.52
C GLN A 34 19.23 -3.61 0.17
N PRO A 35 20.43 -3.55 -0.46
CA PRO A 35 21.67 -3.92 0.24
C PRO A 35 21.90 -3.08 1.49
N GLU A 36 21.70 -1.78 1.41
CA GLU A 36 21.98 -0.83 2.47
C GLU A 36 21.06 -1.04 3.69
N PHE A 37 19.74 -1.19 3.49
CA PHE A 37 18.88 -1.44 4.64
C PHE A 37 19.02 -2.87 5.19
N GLN A 38 19.42 -3.86 4.37
CA GLN A 38 19.75 -5.20 4.87
C GLN A 38 21.00 -5.19 5.73
N ASP A 39 22.05 -4.47 5.34
CA ASP A 39 23.26 -4.29 6.13
C ASP A 39 22.95 -3.63 7.48
N ALA A 40 22.19 -2.53 7.47
CA ALA A 40 21.76 -1.87 8.69
C ALA A 40 20.95 -2.83 9.61
N LEU A 41 20.03 -3.60 9.02
CA LEU A 41 19.20 -4.57 9.75
C LEU A 41 20.06 -5.70 10.35
N CYS A 42 21.01 -6.25 9.58
CA CYS A 42 21.96 -7.26 10.03
C CYS A 42 22.75 -6.78 11.25
N LYS A 43 23.22 -5.53 11.22
CA LYS A 43 23.93 -4.87 12.32
C LYS A 43 23.02 -4.50 13.51
N GLY A 44 21.72 -4.73 13.42
CA GLY A 44 20.74 -4.38 14.45
C GLY A 44 20.43 -2.89 14.54
N LYS A 45 20.78 -2.11 13.53
CA LYS A 45 20.55 -0.67 13.43
C LYS A 45 19.17 -0.36 12.81
N TRP A 46 18.11 -0.70 13.53
CA TRP A 46 16.74 -0.63 13.04
C TRP A 46 16.31 0.77 12.58
N ARG A 47 16.74 1.82 13.30
CA ARG A 47 16.44 3.20 12.92
C ARG A 47 17.12 3.58 11.61
N GLU A 48 18.39 3.21 11.44
CA GLU A 48 19.15 3.45 10.21
C GLU A 48 18.51 2.69 9.03
N ALA A 49 18.16 1.40 9.23
CA ALA A 49 17.45 0.62 8.24
C ALA A 49 16.14 1.29 7.79
N TYR A 50 15.36 1.83 8.73
CA TYR A 50 14.14 2.57 8.41
C TYR A 50 14.43 3.85 7.64
N GLN A 51 15.44 4.63 8.03
CA GLN A 51 15.82 5.87 7.33
C GLN A 51 16.18 5.61 5.88
N VAL A 52 17.05 4.60 5.63
CA VAL A 52 17.42 4.19 4.27
C VAL A 52 16.19 3.74 3.45
N LEU A 53 15.33 2.93 4.04
CA LEU A 53 14.11 2.45 3.37
C LEU A 53 13.15 3.59 3.04
N ASN A 54 12.98 4.54 3.95
CA ASN A 54 12.05 5.66 3.79
C ASN A 54 12.52 6.74 2.79
N GLU A 55 13.78 6.73 2.37
CA GLU A 55 14.27 7.64 1.32
C GLU A 55 13.50 7.46 0.00
N THR A 56 13.14 6.23 -0.31
CA THR A 56 12.50 5.85 -1.59
C THR A 56 11.11 5.29 -1.43
N ASN A 57 10.73 4.84 -0.24
CA ASN A 57 9.45 4.18 0.03
C ASN A 57 8.69 4.90 1.15
N ASP A 58 7.62 5.61 0.80
CA ASP A 58 6.81 6.38 1.75
C ASP A 58 6.02 5.50 2.72
N PHE A 59 5.63 4.30 2.28
CA PHE A 59 4.74 3.41 3.03
C PHE A 59 5.24 1.95 3.03
N PRO A 60 6.40 1.69 3.64
CA PRO A 60 6.96 0.33 3.67
C PRO A 60 6.09 -0.67 4.43
N GLU A 61 5.22 -0.22 5.34
CA GLU A 61 4.22 -1.05 5.99
C GLU A 61 3.18 -1.63 5.04
N PHE A 62 2.89 -0.95 3.91
CA PHE A 62 1.98 -1.47 2.88
C PHE A 62 2.73 -2.37 1.91
N THR A 63 3.81 -1.86 1.31
CA THR A 63 4.59 -2.61 0.32
C THR A 63 5.19 -3.89 0.90
N GLY A 64 5.69 -3.84 2.13
CA GLY A 64 6.22 -4.99 2.83
C GLY A 64 5.21 -6.14 3.04
N ARG A 65 3.89 -5.86 2.87
CA ARG A 65 2.84 -6.88 2.98
C ARG A 65 2.26 -7.32 1.64
N ILE A 66 2.14 -6.40 0.68
CA ILE A 66 1.37 -6.65 -0.55
C ILE A 66 2.19 -6.61 -1.83
N CYS A 67 3.43 -6.15 -1.79
CA CYS A 67 4.28 -6.11 -2.98
C CYS A 67 4.57 -7.53 -3.49
N PRO A 68 4.55 -7.77 -4.82
CA PRO A 68 4.89 -9.07 -5.40
C PRO A 68 6.37 -9.43 -5.28
N ALA A 69 7.17 -8.58 -4.62
CA ALA A 69 8.58 -8.77 -4.29
C ALA A 69 9.46 -9.10 -5.52
N LEU A 70 9.41 -8.24 -6.54
CA LEU A 70 10.26 -8.37 -7.72
C LEU A 70 11.75 -8.40 -7.36
N CYS A 71 12.13 -7.68 -6.30
CA CYS A 71 13.47 -7.69 -5.72
C CYS A 71 13.92 -9.08 -5.25
N GLU A 72 13.04 -9.88 -4.65
CA GLU A 72 13.33 -11.26 -4.26
C GLU A 72 13.47 -12.17 -5.48
N LYS A 73 12.62 -11.95 -6.52
CA LYS A 73 12.68 -12.71 -7.78
C LYS A 73 13.99 -12.48 -8.52
N SER A 74 14.59 -11.29 -8.39
CA SER A 74 15.85 -10.90 -9.03
C SER A 74 17.08 -11.02 -8.13
N CYS A 75 16.92 -11.49 -6.89
CA CYS A 75 18.02 -11.70 -5.97
C CYS A 75 19.00 -12.74 -6.51
N VAL A 76 20.31 -12.43 -6.48
CA VAL A 76 21.37 -13.33 -6.98
C VAL A 76 21.34 -14.70 -6.26
N LEU A 77 21.03 -14.72 -4.98
CA LEU A 77 20.89 -15.98 -4.23
C LEU A 77 19.78 -16.90 -4.78
N LYS A 78 18.76 -16.33 -5.44
CA LYS A 78 17.75 -17.14 -6.09
C LYS A 78 18.32 -17.96 -7.25
N LEU A 79 19.32 -17.43 -7.96
CA LEU A 79 19.97 -18.12 -9.08
C LEU A 79 20.80 -19.30 -8.62
N SER A 80 21.42 -19.22 -7.42
CA SER A 80 22.35 -20.23 -6.93
C SER A 80 21.68 -21.30 -6.05
N CYS A 81 20.71 -20.92 -5.22
CA CYS A 81 20.11 -21.82 -4.22
C CYS A 81 18.58 -21.72 -4.14
N ASP A 82 17.94 -21.02 -5.08
CA ASP A 82 16.49 -20.74 -5.12
C ASP A 82 15.91 -20.18 -3.79
N ALA A 83 16.74 -19.56 -2.98
CA ALA A 83 16.40 -19.03 -1.68
C ALA A 83 16.84 -17.57 -1.54
N PRO A 84 16.09 -16.61 -2.10
CA PRO A 84 16.42 -15.18 -2.00
C PRO A 84 16.41 -14.72 -0.54
N VAL A 85 16.99 -13.55 -0.27
CA VAL A 85 16.76 -12.85 1.00
C VAL A 85 15.27 -12.49 1.11
N THR A 86 14.68 -12.61 2.29
CA THR A 86 13.27 -12.26 2.55
C THR A 86 13.10 -10.73 2.64
N ILE A 87 13.31 -10.06 1.51
CA ILE A 87 13.41 -8.59 1.44
C ILE A 87 12.10 -7.93 1.86
N ARG A 88 10.98 -8.39 1.29
CA ARG A 88 9.65 -7.84 1.58
C ARG A 88 9.28 -7.97 3.06
N GLU A 89 9.54 -9.13 3.65
CA GLU A 89 9.24 -9.32 5.07
C GLU A 89 10.16 -8.50 5.98
N ASN A 90 11.42 -8.27 5.56
CA ASN A 90 12.33 -7.40 6.28
C ASN A 90 11.87 -5.94 6.20
N GLU A 91 11.38 -5.46 5.04
CA GLU A 91 10.74 -4.14 4.91
C GLU A 91 9.56 -3.99 5.88
N ALA A 92 8.65 -4.98 5.93
CA ALA A 92 7.54 -4.97 6.86
C ALA A 92 8.00 -4.90 8.32
N ALA A 93 9.01 -5.70 8.69
CA ALA A 93 9.55 -5.72 10.04
C ALA A 93 10.23 -4.40 10.43
N ILE A 94 10.97 -3.78 9.50
CA ILE A 94 11.58 -2.45 9.71
C ILE A 94 10.50 -1.39 9.94
N ALA A 95 9.43 -1.39 9.13
CA ALA A 95 8.31 -0.47 9.29
C ALA A 95 7.58 -0.68 10.63
N GLU A 96 7.32 -1.93 11.03
CA GLU A 96 6.69 -2.24 12.32
C GLU A 96 7.55 -1.81 13.50
N ALA A 97 8.86 -2.04 13.41
CA ALA A 97 9.79 -1.55 14.42
C ALA A 97 9.78 -0.02 14.50
N ALA A 98 9.72 0.67 13.35
CA ALA A 98 9.68 2.13 13.30
C ALA A 98 8.43 2.72 13.97
N PHE A 99 7.28 2.11 13.79
CA PHE A 99 6.05 2.50 14.51
C PHE A 99 6.14 2.19 16.00
N ARG A 100 6.55 0.99 16.36
CA ARG A 100 6.62 0.55 17.77
C ARG A 100 7.61 1.35 18.60
N GLU A 101 8.79 1.62 18.05
CA GLU A 101 9.88 2.34 18.72
C GLU A 101 9.78 3.87 18.56
N GLY A 102 8.74 4.38 17.89
CA GLY A 102 8.52 5.82 17.71
C GLY A 102 9.54 6.51 16.79
N TYR A 103 10.05 5.82 15.76
CA TYR A 103 10.92 6.46 14.77
C TYR A 103 10.12 7.32 13.79
N ILE A 104 8.84 6.98 13.60
CA ILE A 104 7.91 7.73 12.76
C ILE A 104 7.28 8.81 13.64
N VAL A 105 7.76 10.03 13.46
CA VAL A 105 7.24 11.21 14.17
C VAL A 105 6.60 12.13 13.13
N PRO A 106 5.33 12.55 13.32
CA PRO A 106 4.71 13.50 12.42
C PRO A 106 5.48 14.84 12.40
N VAL A 107 5.82 15.29 11.19
CA VAL A 107 6.54 16.55 10.99
C VAL A 107 5.66 17.51 10.20
N ARG A 108 5.42 18.70 10.77
CA ARG A 108 4.75 19.80 10.04
C ARG A 108 5.82 20.73 9.47
N PRO A 109 6.02 20.72 8.14
CA PRO A 109 6.97 21.63 7.51
C PRO A 109 6.44 23.06 7.53
N GLU A 110 7.35 24.02 7.39
CA GLU A 110 6.99 25.41 7.12
C GLU A 110 6.22 25.49 5.80
N ARG A 111 5.10 26.25 5.81
CA ARG A 111 4.22 26.34 4.64
C ARG A 111 4.73 27.37 3.64
N ASN A 112 4.76 26.97 2.36
CA ASN A 112 5.19 27.82 1.26
C ASN A 112 4.03 28.69 0.67
N GLY A 113 2.82 28.57 1.20
CA GLY A 113 1.63 29.33 0.79
C GLY A 113 0.85 28.74 -0.38
N TRP A 114 1.34 27.70 -1.05
CA TRP A 114 0.65 27.04 -2.16
C TRP A 114 -0.26 25.92 -1.67
N LYS A 115 -1.45 25.80 -2.28
CA LYS A 115 -2.49 24.83 -1.94
C LYS A 115 -2.67 23.81 -3.07
N ILE A 116 -2.56 22.54 -2.74
CA ILE A 116 -2.67 21.45 -3.72
C ILE A 116 -3.86 20.56 -3.39
N ALA A 117 -4.72 20.32 -4.38
CA ALA A 117 -5.76 19.31 -4.30
C ALA A 117 -5.24 17.98 -4.87
N VAL A 118 -5.35 16.92 -4.11
CA VAL A 118 -5.08 15.54 -4.58
C VAL A 118 -6.42 14.84 -4.73
N ILE A 119 -6.72 14.33 -5.92
CA ILE A 119 -7.99 13.66 -6.23
C ILE A 119 -7.76 12.16 -6.25
N GLY A 120 -8.20 11.49 -5.22
CA GLY A 120 -8.01 10.06 -4.94
C GLY A 120 -7.13 9.83 -3.72
N ALA A 121 -7.66 9.12 -2.72
CA ALA A 121 -6.99 8.73 -1.47
C ALA A 121 -6.45 7.29 -1.54
N GLY A 122 -6.15 6.77 -2.73
CA GLY A 122 -5.45 5.51 -2.92
C GLY A 122 -3.94 5.65 -2.66
N PRO A 123 -3.14 4.57 -2.77
CA PRO A 123 -1.71 4.59 -2.46
C PRO A 123 -0.93 5.66 -3.24
N ALA A 124 -1.28 5.89 -4.52
CA ALA A 124 -0.63 6.93 -5.31
C ALA A 124 -0.93 8.34 -4.77
N GLY A 125 -2.21 8.65 -4.49
CA GLY A 125 -2.59 9.95 -3.95
C GLY A 125 -2.02 10.20 -2.56
N LEU A 126 -1.99 9.19 -1.70
CA LEU A 126 -1.38 9.28 -0.38
C LEU A 126 0.13 9.59 -0.46
N SER A 127 0.86 8.93 -1.38
CA SER A 127 2.30 9.18 -1.57
C SER A 127 2.56 10.57 -2.13
N VAL A 128 1.81 10.99 -3.16
CA VAL A 128 1.89 12.35 -3.70
C VAL A 128 1.61 13.39 -2.60
N ALA A 129 0.56 13.17 -1.81
CA ALA A 129 0.20 14.09 -0.72
C ALA A 129 1.30 14.17 0.36
N ALA A 130 1.86 13.04 0.78
CA ALA A 130 2.94 13.00 1.75
C ALA A 130 4.18 13.76 1.26
N ARG A 131 4.60 13.51 0.02
CA ARG A 131 5.76 14.19 -0.57
C ARG A 131 5.54 15.69 -0.76
N LEU A 132 4.39 16.10 -1.27
CA LEU A 132 4.05 17.52 -1.42
C LEU A 132 3.97 18.21 -0.05
N ASN A 133 3.32 17.56 0.93
CA ASN A 133 3.26 18.10 2.29
C ASN A 133 4.66 18.28 2.89
N ALA A 134 5.57 17.31 2.71
CA ALA A 134 6.95 17.41 3.18
C ALA A 134 7.72 18.59 2.52
N CYS A 135 7.34 18.97 1.28
CA CYS A 135 7.87 20.16 0.60
C CYS A 135 7.21 21.49 1.02
N GLY A 136 6.33 21.48 2.03
CA GLY A 136 5.70 22.68 2.56
C GLY A 136 4.39 23.08 1.90
N TYR A 137 3.85 22.32 0.93
CA TYR A 137 2.55 22.61 0.34
C TYR A 137 1.41 22.32 1.32
N GLU A 138 0.34 23.13 1.26
CA GLU A 138 -0.92 22.79 1.95
C GLU A 138 -1.69 21.79 1.09
N VAL A 139 -1.82 20.55 1.56
CA VAL A 139 -2.43 19.47 0.77
C VAL A 139 -3.80 19.10 1.32
N THR A 140 -4.77 19.00 0.41
CA THR A 140 -6.10 18.43 0.69
C THR A 140 -6.37 17.29 -0.27
N ILE A 141 -6.71 16.13 0.28
CA ILE A 141 -7.06 14.93 -0.48
C ILE A 141 -8.58 14.82 -0.55
N PHE A 142 -9.11 14.60 -1.74
CA PHE A 142 -10.53 14.32 -2.00
C PHE A 142 -10.70 12.88 -2.47
N ASP A 143 -11.68 12.17 -1.95
CA ASP A 143 -12.04 10.84 -2.45
C ASP A 143 -13.56 10.61 -2.35
N SER A 144 -14.11 9.91 -3.32
CA SER A 144 -15.53 9.54 -3.35
C SER A 144 -15.91 8.47 -2.31
N LYS A 145 -14.94 7.74 -1.78
CA LYS A 145 -15.16 6.73 -0.74
C LYS A 145 -15.17 7.38 0.65
N PRO A 146 -15.89 6.79 1.62
CA PRO A 146 -16.00 7.34 2.97
C PRO A 146 -14.70 7.27 3.78
N MET A 147 -13.78 6.36 3.44
CA MET A 147 -12.52 6.18 4.15
C MET A 147 -11.33 6.16 3.17
N PRO A 148 -10.16 6.71 3.56
CA PRO A 148 -8.97 6.70 2.73
C PRO A 148 -8.33 5.32 2.64
N GLY A 149 -7.49 5.15 1.63
CA GLY A 149 -6.71 3.93 1.37
C GLY A 149 -6.99 3.30 0.00
N GLY A 150 -8.07 3.70 -0.70
CA GLY A 150 -8.39 3.16 -2.02
C GLY A 150 -8.41 1.61 -2.00
N LEU A 151 -7.75 0.97 -2.96
CA LEU A 151 -7.72 -0.51 -3.02
C LEU A 151 -6.96 -1.16 -1.86
N LEU A 152 -6.10 -0.46 -1.12
CA LEU A 152 -5.51 -0.98 0.12
C LEU A 152 -6.61 -1.33 1.13
N ARG A 153 -7.62 -0.47 1.24
CA ARG A 153 -8.76 -0.67 2.15
C ARG A 153 -9.84 -1.54 1.54
N TYR A 154 -10.25 -1.24 0.31
CA TYR A 154 -11.45 -1.84 -0.30
C TYR A 154 -11.15 -3.07 -1.14
N GLY A 155 -9.91 -3.25 -1.65
CA GLY A 155 -9.55 -4.35 -2.52
C GLY A 155 -8.72 -5.45 -1.86
N ILE A 156 -7.86 -5.10 -0.91
CA ILE A 156 -6.97 -6.06 -0.26
C ILE A 156 -7.68 -6.73 0.93
N PRO A 157 -7.70 -8.08 1.02
CA PRO A 157 -8.26 -8.77 2.18
C PRO A 157 -7.55 -8.43 3.47
N ASN A 158 -8.31 -8.40 4.58
CA ASN A 158 -7.78 -8.01 5.90
C ASN A 158 -6.65 -8.91 6.40
N PHE A 159 -6.65 -10.19 6.02
CA PHE A 159 -5.58 -11.12 6.39
C PHE A 159 -4.23 -10.83 5.69
N LYS A 160 -4.24 -10.12 4.54
CA LYS A 160 -3.02 -9.66 3.84
C LYS A 160 -2.57 -8.28 4.35
N LEU A 161 -3.51 -7.37 4.55
CA LEU A 161 -3.27 -6.02 5.05
C LEU A 161 -4.36 -5.63 6.05
N PRO A 162 -4.08 -5.74 7.36
CA PRO A 162 -4.99 -5.30 8.42
C PRO A 162 -5.29 -3.81 8.28
N LYS A 163 -6.55 -3.41 8.48
CA LYS A 163 -6.97 -2.01 8.24
C LYS A 163 -6.37 -1.05 9.26
N GLU A 164 -6.05 -1.52 10.45
CA GLU A 164 -5.36 -0.77 11.50
C GLU A 164 -3.97 -0.27 11.03
N VAL A 165 -3.32 -1.00 10.12
CA VAL A 165 -2.05 -0.58 9.50
C VAL A 165 -2.25 0.65 8.62
N ILE A 166 -3.39 0.72 7.92
CA ILE A 166 -3.76 1.88 7.13
C ILE A 166 -4.11 3.05 8.05
N ASP A 167 -4.96 2.81 9.05
CA ASP A 167 -5.48 3.84 9.94
C ASP A 167 -4.35 4.56 10.68
N ARG A 168 -3.40 3.83 11.28
CA ARG A 168 -2.26 4.45 11.96
C ARG A 168 -1.40 5.33 11.04
N ARG A 169 -1.26 4.98 9.73
CA ARG A 169 -0.59 5.84 8.76
C ARG A 169 -1.42 7.08 8.44
N MET A 170 -2.73 6.94 8.33
CA MET A 170 -3.61 8.09 8.12
C MET A 170 -3.54 9.07 9.28
N ASP A 171 -3.41 8.57 10.51
CA ASP A 171 -3.26 9.44 11.70
C ASP A 171 -1.94 10.21 11.65
N VAL A 172 -0.85 9.60 11.21
CA VAL A 172 0.43 10.31 10.97
C VAL A 172 0.24 11.43 9.93
N LEU A 173 -0.33 11.12 8.76
CA LEU A 173 -0.53 12.10 7.69
C LEU A 173 -1.45 13.27 8.10
N LYS A 174 -2.50 12.99 8.87
CA LYS A 174 -3.36 14.03 9.46
C LYS A 174 -2.60 14.90 10.47
N ALA A 175 -1.79 14.27 11.34
CA ALA A 175 -0.97 14.98 12.30
C ALA A 175 0.08 15.88 11.62
N GLU A 176 0.57 15.51 10.43
CA GLU A 176 1.44 16.31 9.58
C GLU A 176 0.73 17.48 8.88
N GLY A 177 -0.60 17.53 8.96
CA GLY A 177 -1.41 18.62 8.47
C GLY A 177 -2.04 18.41 7.10
N ILE A 178 -2.03 17.20 6.57
CA ILE A 178 -2.79 16.82 5.36
C ILE A 178 -4.27 16.77 5.70
N ARG A 179 -5.13 17.44 4.91
CA ARG A 179 -6.58 17.42 5.05
C ARG A 179 -7.19 16.34 4.18
N PHE A 180 -8.24 15.70 4.69
CA PHE A 180 -8.97 14.63 4.01
C PHE A 180 -10.44 14.99 3.90
N GLU A 181 -10.92 15.16 2.67
CA GLU A 181 -12.33 15.41 2.31
C GLU A 181 -12.88 14.13 1.67
N MET A 182 -13.42 13.27 2.54
CA MET A 182 -13.89 11.95 2.14
C MET A 182 -15.38 11.95 1.81
N GLY A 183 -15.82 11.01 0.94
CA GLY A 183 -17.21 10.96 0.45
C GLY A 183 -17.53 12.00 -0.59
N VAL A 184 -16.52 12.69 -1.13
CA VAL A 184 -16.68 13.77 -2.10
C VAL A 184 -16.26 13.29 -3.49
N CYS A 185 -17.22 13.20 -4.40
CA CYS A 185 -16.96 12.90 -5.81
C CYS A 185 -16.66 14.20 -6.56
N ILE A 186 -15.44 14.33 -7.04
CA ILE A 186 -15.02 15.51 -7.82
C ILE A 186 -15.39 15.32 -9.28
N ASP A 187 -16.13 16.29 -9.83
CA ASP A 187 -16.34 16.42 -11.27
C ASP A 187 -15.06 16.97 -11.91
N MET A 188 -14.45 16.18 -12.79
CA MET A 188 -13.22 16.56 -13.47
C MET A 188 -13.40 17.75 -14.44
N GLN A 189 -14.63 18.10 -14.80
CA GLN A 189 -14.94 19.31 -15.58
C GLN A 189 -15.09 20.54 -14.69
N LYS A 190 -15.29 20.36 -13.38
CA LYS A 190 -15.49 21.42 -12.40
C LYS A 190 -14.67 21.16 -11.15
N LEU A 191 -13.37 21.39 -11.25
CA LEU A 191 -12.44 21.20 -10.14
C LEU A 191 -12.76 22.13 -8.95
N PRO A 192 -12.49 21.70 -7.70
CA PRO A 192 -12.72 22.53 -6.52
C PRO A 192 -11.89 23.81 -6.57
N ALA A 193 -12.50 24.94 -6.26
CA ALA A 193 -11.82 26.24 -6.26
C ALA A 193 -10.89 26.41 -5.05
N GLY A 194 -9.94 27.34 -5.16
CA GLY A 194 -9.04 27.72 -4.06
C GLY A 194 -7.78 26.86 -3.94
N PHE A 195 -7.43 26.15 -4.99
CA PHE A 195 -6.18 25.39 -5.11
C PHE A 195 -5.35 25.92 -6.28
N ASP A 196 -4.04 25.91 -6.11
CA ASP A 196 -3.09 26.39 -7.11
C ASP A 196 -2.73 25.30 -8.12
N ALA A 197 -2.82 24.02 -7.70
CA ALA A 197 -2.61 22.89 -8.60
C ALA A 197 -3.40 21.65 -8.16
N TYR A 198 -3.51 20.68 -9.06
CA TYR A 198 -4.28 19.46 -8.88
C TYR A 198 -3.45 18.24 -9.26
N ALA A 199 -3.44 17.23 -8.42
CA ALA A 199 -2.86 15.91 -8.71
C ALA A 199 -3.98 14.88 -8.83
N VAL A 200 -4.14 14.27 -10.01
CA VAL A 200 -5.19 13.29 -10.28
C VAL A 200 -4.67 11.89 -10.06
N CYS A 201 -5.17 11.22 -9.01
CA CYS A 201 -4.72 9.92 -8.54
C CYS A 201 -5.91 8.94 -8.35
N THR A 202 -6.91 9.00 -9.24
CA THR A 202 -8.18 8.27 -9.12
C THR A 202 -8.07 6.77 -9.37
N GLY A 203 -6.92 6.30 -9.86
CA GLY A 203 -6.75 4.90 -10.25
C GLY A 203 -7.55 4.51 -11.49
N THR A 204 -7.81 3.21 -11.65
CA THR A 204 -8.57 2.64 -12.76
C THR A 204 -9.73 1.79 -12.23
N PRO A 205 -10.84 2.40 -11.80
CA PRO A 205 -11.94 1.69 -11.14
C PRO A 205 -12.77 0.83 -12.11
N THR A 206 -12.70 1.09 -13.42
CA THR A 206 -13.47 0.33 -14.41
C THR A 206 -12.85 -1.05 -14.62
N ALA A 207 -13.63 -2.08 -14.28
CA ALA A 207 -13.21 -3.45 -14.47
C ALA A 207 -13.16 -3.82 -15.97
N ARG A 208 -12.19 -4.65 -16.34
CA ARG A 208 -12.24 -5.34 -17.64
C ARG A 208 -13.27 -6.46 -17.55
N ASP A 209 -14.19 -6.51 -18.50
CA ASP A 209 -15.20 -7.54 -18.53
C ASP A 209 -14.95 -8.56 -19.64
N LEU A 210 -15.62 -9.71 -19.55
CA LEU A 210 -15.61 -10.76 -20.55
C LEU A 210 -16.87 -10.64 -21.41
N THR A 211 -16.70 -10.43 -22.71
CA THR A 211 -17.81 -10.39 -23.69
C THR A 211 -18.10 -11.81 -24.20
N ILE A 212 -18.70 -12.64 -23.33
CA ILE A 212 -19.08 -14.03 -23.65
C ILE A 212 -20.57 -14.25 -23.42
N PRO A 213 -21.20 -15.18 -24.14
CA PRO A 213 -22.61 -15.55 -23.89
C PRO A 213 -22.80 -15.98 -22.44
N GLY A 214 -23.88 -15.49 -21.82
CA GLY A 214 -24.19 -15.80 -20.42
C GLY A 214 -23.59 -14.86 -19.40
N ARG A 215 -22.82 -13.82 -19.80
CA ARG A 215 -22.26 -12.85 -18.87
C ARG A 215 -23.34 -12.12 -18.03
N GLU A 216 -24.52 -11.99 -18.57
CA GLU A 216 -25.71 -11.38 -17.95
C GLU A 216 -26.40 -12.26 -16.89
N LEU A 217 -25.98 -13.51 -16.73
CA LEU A 217 -26.60 -14.44 -15.79
C LEU A 217 -26.35 -14.00 -14.33
N LYS A 218 -27.31 -14.29 -13.47
CA LYS A 218 -27.16 -14.01 -12.02
C LYS A 218 -26.07 -14.88 -11.39
N GLY A 219 -25.33 -14.29 -10.47
CA GLY A 219 -24.27 -14.98 -9.73
C GLY A 219 -22.88 -14.78 -10.34
N ILE A 220 -22.74 -13.93 -11.35
CA ILE A 220 -21.46 -13.55 -11.94
C ILE A 220 -21.12 -12.13 -11.46
N TYR A 221 -20.03 -12.03 -10.69
CA TYR A 221 -19.60 -10.79 -10.02
C TYR A 221 -18.16 -10.46 -10.36
N PHE A 222 -17.81 -9.19 -10.33
CA PHE A 222 -16.41 -8.79 -10.30
C PHE A 222 -15.79 -9.08 -8.93
N ALA A 223 -14.54 -9.56 -8.91
CA ALA A 223 -13.84 -9.88 -7.67
C ALA A 223 -13.75 -8.68 -6.73
N LEU A 224 -13.50 -7.48 -7.26
CA LEU A 224 -13.40 -6.26 -6.46
C LEU A 224 -14.71 -5.89 -5.76
N ASP A 225 -15.88 -6.17 -6.35
CA ASP A 225 -17.17 -5.89 -5.70
C ASP A 225 -17.35 -6.77 -4.46
N MET A 226 -17.01 -8.06 -4.58
CA MET A 226 -17.06 -8.99 -3.45
C MET A 226 -16.03 -8.62 -2.36
N LEU A 227 -14.79 -8.28 -2.75
CA LEU A 227 -13.74 -7.90 -1.82
C LEU A 227 -14.08 -6.60 -1.09
N ALA A 228 -14.58 -5.59 -1.81
CA ALA A 228 -15.01 -4.33 -1.22
C ALA A 228 -16.17 -4.53 -0.23
N GLN A 229 -17.17 -5.34 -0.61
CA GLN A 229 -18.26 -5.68 0.30
C GLN A 229 -17.74 -6.39 1.56
N GLN A 230 -16.87 -7.38 1.41
CA GLN A 230 -16.34 -8.13 2.56
C GLN A 230 -15.52 -7.22 3.50
N ASN A 231 -14.68 -6.35 2.95
CA ASN A 231 -13.92 -5.41 3.78
C ASN A 231 -14.83 -4.42 4.53
N ARG A 232 -15.88 -3.91 3.88
CA ARG A 232 -16.86 -3.01 4.52
C ARG A 232 -17.66 -3.73 5.62
N ILE A 233 -17.98 -5.01 5.45
CA ILE A 233 -18.62 -5.82 6.50
C ILE A 233 -17.68 -5.98 7.69
N LEU A 234 -16.40 -6.23 7.46
CA LEU A 234 -15.39 -6.31 8.53
C LEU A 234 -15.19 -4.98 9.24
N ASP A 235 -15.39 -3.86 8.55
CA ASP A 235 -15.38 -2.50 9.12
C ASP A 235 -16.71 -2.14 9.83
N GLY A 236 -17.65 -3.09 9.97
CA GLY A 236 -18.90 -2.95 10.73
C GLY A 236 -20.11 -2.49 9.91
N GLU A 237 -20.00 -2.36 8.59
CA GLU A 237 -21.16 -2.03 7.76
C GLU A 237 -22.11 -3.22 7.61
N THR A 238 -23.41 -2.91 7.58
CA THR A 238 -24.47 -3.90 7.36
C THR A 238 -25.05 -3.74 5.95
N PHE A 239 -25.28 -4.86 5.29
CA PHE A 239 -25.88 -4.90 3.95
C PHE A 239 -27.21 -5.64 4.00
N PRO A 240 -28.23 -5.21 3.24
CA PRO A 240 -29.45 -5.99 3.03
C PRO A 240 -29.12 -7.37 2.44
N LYS A 241 -29.85 -8.41 2.86
CA LYS A 241 -29.58 -9.79 2.42
C LYS A 241 -29.60 -9.95 0.89
N GLU A 242 -30.44 -9.19 0.22
CA GLU A 242 -30.62 -9.21 -1.23
C GLU A 242 -29.39 -8.65 -1.99
N GLN A 243 -28.60 -7.82 -1.34
CA GLN A 243 -27.39 -7.20 -1.90
C GLN A 243 -26.11 -7.98 -1.56
N LEU A 244 -26.21 -8.98 -0.66
CA LEU A 244 -25.05 -9.74 -0.24
C LEU A 244 -24.58 -10.71 -1.32
N VAL A 245 -23.37 -10.51 -1.82
CA VAL A 245 -22.63 -11.52 -2.55
C VAL A 245 -22.08 -12.51 -1.55
N ASN A 246 -22.64 -13.72 -1.51
CA ASN A 246 -22.30 -14.74 -0.53
C ASN A 246 -21.95 -16.06 -1.21
N ALA A 247 -20.74 -16.54 -0.97
CA ALA A 247 -20.22 -17.81 -1.52
C ALA A 247 -20.42 -19.01 -0.57
N ARG A 248 -20.95 -18.80 0.65
CA ARG A 248 -21.08 -19.86 1.65
C ARG A 248 -21.99 -21.00 1.16
N GLY A 249 -21.46 -22.23 1.19
CA GLY A 249 -22.17 -23.43 0.74
C GLY A 249 -22.36 -23.55 -0.78
N LYS A 250 -21.70 -22.71 -1.58
CA LYS A 250 -21.78 -22.72 -3.05
C LYS A 250 -20.50 -23.27 -3.66
N ARG A 251 -20.61 -23.84 -4.84
CA ARG A 251 -19.48 -24.10 -5.72
C ARG A 251 -19.15 -22.80 -6.45
N VAL A 252 -17.93 -22.31 -6.28
CA VAL A 252 -17.47 -21.03 -6.84
C VAL A 252 -16.43 -21.32 -7.91
N LEU A 253 -16.59 -20.68 -9.06
CA LEU A 253 -15.59 -20.64 -10.12
C LEU A 253 -14.93 -19.26 -10.09
N VAL A 254 -13.61 -19.23 -9.96
CA VAL A 254 -12.81 -18.01 -10.09
C VAL A 254 -12.20 -17.98 -11.48
N ILE A 255 -12.46 -16.91 -12.22
CA ILE A 255 -11.91 -16.71 -13.56
C ILE A 255 -10.76 -15.71 -13.46
N GLY A 256 -9.54 -16.20 -13.61
CA GLY A 256 -8.30 -15.45 -13.47
C GLY A 256 -7.39 -16.05 -12.40
N GLY A 257 -6.09 -16.09 -12.68
CA GLY A 257 -5.05 -16.69 -11.83
C GLY A 257 -4.00 -15.67 -11.35
N GLY A 258 -4.34 -14.39 -11.27
CA GLY A 258 -3.48 -13.36 -10.69
C GLY A 258 -3.64 -13.27 -9.16
N ASP A 259 -2.91 -12.36 -8.54
CA ASP A 259 -2.89 -12.17 -7.07
C ASP A 259 -4.29 -11.93 -6.44
N THR A 260 -5.23 -11.41 -7.22
CA THR A 260 -6.62 -11.20 -6.77
C THR A 260 -7.46 -12.48 -6.82
N GLY A 261 -7.13 -13.41 -7.69
CA GLY A 261 -7.89 -14.64 -7.91
C GLY A 261 -7.37 -15.86 -7.16
N SER A 262 -6.17 -15.76 -6.58
CA SER A 262 -5.49 -16.87 -5.88
C SER A 262 -5.72 -16.88 -4.37
#